data_bd6f11bedff6c06b7da7261511533c33
#
_entry.id   bd6f11bedff6c06b7da7261511533c33
#
_cell.length_a   1.000
_cell.length_b   1.000
_cell.length_c   1.000
_cell.angle_alpha   90.00
_cell.angle_beta   90.00
_cell.angle_gamma   90.00
#
_symmetry.space_group_name_H-M   'P 1'
#
loop_
_entity.id
_entity.type
_entity.pdbx_description
1 polymer ?
#
loop_
_entity_poly.entity_id
_entity_poly.type
_entity_poly.pdbx_seq_one_letter_code
_entity_poly.pdbx_strand_id
1 'polypeptide(L)'
;MRKILIALVAGCVVLVVGCHLPGVRGNGQIKTEERPITAFADLDAGCTFDIEWQNGSPALRITTDENLLPHIEANVSRHTLHLRTREHVWPTHGIKVVISSPTRTGGKITGAVKLTVKQLSGPTFALESKGAAEVSLDGNIDQLLVDMTGASQLAAAGLQAKTAEISTTGAGDSEVAVTDTLKVVITGAGKVTYSGNPATFNKQITGAGSIRHKD
;
A
#
# COMPACT_ATOMS: atom_id res chain seq x y z
N MET A 1 15.83 -71.83 -19.87
CA MET A 1 14.60 -71.04 -19.64
C MET A 1 15.03 -69.67 -19.13
N ARG A 2 15.15 -68.64 -20.05
CA ARG A 2 15.54 -67.29 -19.73
C ARG A 2 14.27 -66.45 -19.53
N LYS A 3 14.03 -65.95 -18.32
CA LYS A 3 12.92 -65.00 -18.03
C LYS A 3 13.40 -63.60 -18.36
N ILE A 4 12.77 -63.00 -19.36
CA ILE A 4 12.97 -61.59 -19.75
C ILE A 4 12.06 -60.74 -18.82
N LEU A 5 12.69 -59.85 -18.02
CA LEU A 5 12.01 -58.88 -17.17
C LEU A 5 11.85 -57.61 -17.96
N ILE A 6 10.62 -57.28 -18.38
CA ILE A 6 10.31 -56.02 -19.04
C ILE A 6 10.02 -55.00 -17.94
N ALA A 7 10.90 -54.01 -17.75
CA ALA A 7 10.70 -52.89 -16.89
C ALA A 7 9.88 -51.79 -17.64
N LEU A 8 8.68 -51.55 -17.18
CA LEU A 8 7.78 -50.50 -17.68
C LEU A 8 8.18 -49.18 -17.01
N VAL A 9 8.87 -48.31 -17.74
CA VAL A 9 9.15 -46.92 -17.29
C VAL A 9 7.93 -46.07 -17.61
N ALA A 10 7.09 -45.81 -16.61
CA ALA A 10 6.00 -44.85 -16.73
C ALA A 10 6.57 -43.45 -16.62
N GLY A 11 6.72 -42.78 -17.77
CA GLY A 11 7.11 -41.37 -17.85
C GLY A 11 5.95 -40.48 -17.36
N CYS A 12 6.14 -39.86 -16.20
CA CYS A 12 5.21 -38.83 -15.68
C CYS A 12 5.41 -37.53 -16.48
N VAL A 13 4.59 -37.28 -17.50
CA VAL A 13 4.56 -36.01 -18.21
C VAL A 13 3.82 -35.00 -17.32
N VAL A 14 4.55 -34.18 -16.60
CA VAL A 14 4.00 -33.03 -15.87
C VAL A 14 3.61 -31.98 -16.89
N LEU A 15 2.33 -31.93 -17.25
CA LEU A 15 1.75 -30.81 -18.00
C LEU A 15 1.73 -29.58 -17.08
N VAL A 16 2.74 -28.71 -17.23
CA VAL A 16 2.72 -27.36 -16.65
C VAL A 16 1.68 -26.56 -17.44
N VAL A 17 0.44 -26.59 -16.97
CA VAL A 17 -0.60 -25.66 -17.45
C VAL A 17 -0.22 -24.30 -16.90
N GLY A 18 0.45 -23.49 -17.71
CA GLY A 18 0.69 -22.09 -17.41
C GLY A 18 -0.65 -21.39 -17.31
N CYS A 19 -1.06 -20.98 -16.10
CA CYS A 19 -2.19 -20.09 -15.89
C CYS A 19 -1.91 -18.77 -16.60
N HIS A 20 -2.35 -18.63 -17.85
CA HIS A 20 -2.42 -17.35 -18.52
C HIS A 20 -3.60 -16.58 -17.90
N LEU A 21 -3.30 -15.73 -16.92
CA LEU A 21 -4.29 -14.79 -16.45
C LEU A 21 -4.60 -13.81 -17.59
N PRO A 22 -5.87 -13.68 -18.00
CA PRO A 22 -6.24 -12.72 -19.02
C PRO A 22 -5.94 -11.31 -18.52
N GLY A 23 -5.46 -10.44 -19.40
CA GLY A 23 -5.12 -9.06 -19.05
C GLY A 23 -4.49 -8.33 -20.22
N VAL A 24 -4.40 -7.00 -20.11
CA VAL A 24 -3.81 -6.16 -21.15
C VAL A 24 -2.33 -5.94 -20.87
N ARG A 25 -1.48 -6.24 -21.84
CA ARG A 25 -0.02 -5.99 -21.74
C ARG A 25 0.30 -4.59 -22.25
N GLY A 26 1.19 -3.91 -21.55
CA GLY A 26 1.78 -2.64 -21.97
C GLY A 26 2.51 -2.76 -23.31
N ASN A 27 2.43 -1.72 -24.13
CA ASN A 27 3.07 -1.65 -25.44
C ASN A 27 4.49 -1.05 -25.42
N GLY A 28 5.00 -0.68 -24.25
CA GLY A 28 6.32 -0.07 -24.07
C GLY A 28 6.38 1.43 -24.41
N GLN A 29 5.32 2.02 -24.90
CA GLN A 29 5.25 3.46 -25.20
C GLN A 29 4.72 4.19 -23.97
N ILE A 30 5.62 4.75 -23.17
CA ILE A 30 5.24 5.44 -21.94
C ILE A 30 4.66 6.80 -22.25
N LYS A 31 3.48 7.09 -21.68
CA LYS A 31 2.77 8.34 -21.82
C LYS A 31 2.26 8.84 -20.47
N THR A 32 2.24 10.15 -20.34
CA THR A 32 1.64 10.83 -19.19
C THR A 32 0.33 11.47 -19.61
N GLU A 33 -0.72 11.22 -18.82
CA GLU A 33 -2.05 11.81 -18.99
C GLU A 33 -2.44 12.58 -17.74
N GLU A 34 -2.90 13.81 -17.93
CA GLU A 34 -3.51 14.61 -16.87
C GLU A 34 -5.02 14.47 -16.96
N ARG A 35 -5.67 14.17 -15.85
CA ARG A 35 -7.13 14.05 -15.76
C ARG A 35 -7.72 15.10 -14.84
N PRO A 36 -8.74 15.82 -15.28
CA PRO A 36 -9.45 16.74 -14.39
C PRO A 36 -10.15 15.95 -13.29
N ILE A 37 -9.98 16.39 -12.05
CA ILE A 37 -10.63 15.80 -10.88
C ILE A 37 -11.17 16.91 -9.97
N THR A 38 -12.20 16.60 -9.22
CA THR A 38 -12.72 17.48 -8.17
C THR A 38 -11.92 17.34 -6.88
N ALA A 39 -12.14 18.24 -5.92
CA ALA A 39 -11.49 18.18 -4.61
C ALA A 39 -11.82 16.85 -3.89
N PHE A 40 -10.80 16.28 -3.27
CA PHE A 40 -10.89 15.08 -2.45
C PHE A 40 -10.00 15.23 -1.20
N ALA A 41 -10.28 14.44 -0.19
CA ALA A 41 -9.51 14.39 1.05
C ALA A 41 -9.03 12.97 1.37
N ASP A 42 -9.68 11.95 0.80
CA ASP A 42 -9.38 10.55 1.01
C ASP A 42 -8.97 9.87 -0.29
N LEU A 43 -8.14 8.85 -0.18
CA LEU A 43 -7.71 7.99 -1.28
C LEU A 43 -8.20 6.56 -1.05
N ASP A 44 -8.80 5.93 -2.06
CA ASP A 44 -9.10 4.50 -2.09
C ASP A 44 -8.43 3.90 -3.34
N ALA A 45 -7.27 3.26 -3.14
CA ALA A 45 -6.49 2.68 -4.22
C ALA A 45 -6.38 1.16 -4.10
N GLY A 46 -6.63 0.47 -5.20
CA GLY A 46 -6.48 -0.98 -5.31
C GLY A 46 -5.62 -1.40 -6.49
N CYS A 47 -5.21 -2.68 -6.51
CA CYS A 47 -4.32 -3.26 -7.52
C CYS A 47 -2.84 -2.92 -7.30
N THR A 48 -2.12 -2.41 -8.32
CA THR A 48 -0.68 -2.13 -8.26
C THR A 48 -0.39 -0.74 -8.80
N PHE A 49 -0.22 0.22 -7.90
CA PHE A 49 0.11 1.62 -8.24
C PHE A 49 1.32 2.10 -7.43
N ASP A 50 2.11 3.00 -8.02
CA ASP A 50 3.09 3.82 -7.32
C ASP A 50 2.53 5.25 -7.25
N ILE A 51 2.04 5.63 -6.05
CA ILE A 51 1.28 6.86 -5.83
C ILE A 51 2.11 7.85 -5.01
N GLU A 52 2.26 9.05 -5.53
CA GLU A 52 2.79 10.20 -4.79
C GLU A 52 1.65 11.18 -4.53
N TRP A 53 1.36 11.44 -3.25
CA TRP A 53 0.29 12.36 -2.82
C TRP A 53 0.87 13.61 -2.18
N GLN A 54 0.70 14.71 -2.86
CA GLN A 54 1.26 16.02 -2.51
C GLN A 54 0.19 16.96 -1.97
N ASN A 55 0.61 18.03 -1.27
CA ASN A 55 -0.25 19.15 -0.94
C ASN A 55 -0.41 20.06 -2.16
N GLY A 56 -1.61 20.52 -2.45
CA GLY A 56 -1.84 21.43 -3.57
C GLY A 56 -3.28 21.48 -4.04
N SER A 57 -3.53 22.22 -5.11
CA SER A 57 -4.82 22.20 -5.80
C SER A 57 -5.12 20.80 -6.36
N PRO A 58 -6.41 20.40 -6.45
CA PRO A 58 -6.76 19.07 -6.95
C PRO A 58 -6.17 18.81 -8.34
N ALA A 59 -5.34 17.77 -8.44
CA ALA A 59 -4.74 17.34 -9.71
C ALA A 59 -4.48 15.84 -9.70
N LEU A 60 -4.53 15.24 -10.90
CA LEU A 60 -4.23 13.84 -11.14
C LEU A 60 -3.42 13.72 -12.42
N ARG A 61 -2.27 13.06 -12.31
CA ARG A 61 -1.38 12.72 -13.42
C ARG A 61 -1.05 11.23 -13.35
N ILE A 62 -1.25 10.53 -14.46
CA ILE A 62 -0.99 9.09 -14.59
C ILE A 62 0.06 8.89 -15.66
N THR A 63 1.11 8.14 -15.34
CA THR A 63 2.20 7.79 -16.28
C THR A 63 2.31 6.27 -16.34
N THR A 64 2.11 5.71 -17.53
CA THR A 64 2.24 4.28 -17.83
C THR A 64 2.28 4.05 -19.33
N ASP A 65 2.23 2.81 -19.79
CA ASP A 65 2.08 2.46 -21.21
C ASP A 65 0.81 3.10 -21.78
N GLU A 66 0.91 3.73 -22.98
CA GLU A 66 -0.18 4.48 -23.60
C GLU A 66 -1.47 3.66 -23.74
N ASN A 67 -1.32 2.39 -24.15
CA ASN A 67 -2.45 1.49 -24.33
C ASN A 67 -3.11 1.06 -23.01
N LEU A 68 -2.47 1.26 -21.86
CA LEU A 68 -3.04 0.94 -20.54
C LEU A 68 -3.82 2.10 -19.92
N LEU A 69 -3.59 3.34 -20.34
CA LEU A 69 -4.29 4.51 -19.81
C LEU A 69 -5.82 4.40 -19.83
N PRO A 70 -6.48 3.87 -20.91
CA PRO A 70 -7.93 3.69 -20.92
C PRO A 70 -8.45 2.64 -19.92
N HIS A 71 -7.59 1.75 -19.42
CA HIS A 71 -7.94 0.71 -18.47
C HIS A 71 -7.79 1.15 -17.00
N ILE A 72 -7.30 2.37 -16.75
CA ILE A 72 -7.18 2.94 -15.41
C ILE A 72 -8.38 3.82 -15.12
N GLU A 73 -9.12 3.46 -14.11
CA GLU A 73 -10.24 4.24 -13.59
C GLU A 73 -9.80 5.14 -12.46
N ALA A 74 -10.16 6.41 -12.55
CA ALA A 74 -9.95 7.41 -11.52
C ALA A 74 -11.19 8.28 -11.42
N ASN A 75 -11.90 8.20 -10.32
CA ASN A 75 -13.08 9.01 -10.07
C ASN A 75 -13.14 9.51 -8.63
N VAL A 76 -13.72 10.67 -8.42
CA VAL A 76 -13.95 11.21 -7.08
C VAL A 76 -15.43 11.07 -6.73
N SER A 77 -15.71 10.39 -5.62
CA SER A 77 -17.04 10.31 -5.03
C SER A 77 -16.97 10.44 -3.52
N ARG A 78 -17.90 11.18 -2.92
CA ARG A 78 -17.95 11.43 -1.46
C ARG A 78 -16.62 11.91 -0.87
N HIS A 79 -15.92 12.81 -1.58
CA HIS A 79 -14.58 13.33 -1.24
C HIS A 79 -13.45 12.28 -1.24
N THR A 80 -13.68 11.09 -1.79
CA THR A 80 -12.68 10.04 -1.93
C THR A 80 -12.30 9.88 -3.41
N LEU A 81 -10.99 9.92 -3.70
CA LEU A 81 -10.46 9.54 -5.02
C LEU A 81 -10.32 8.02 -5.08
N HIS A 82 -11.07 7.39 -5.96
CA HIS A 82 -10.99 5.95 -6.22
C HIS A 82 -10.08 5.70 -7.42
N LEU A 83 -9.04 4.88 -7.21
CA LEU A 83 -8.11 4.43 -8.24
C LEU A 83 -8.17 2.92 -8.39
N ARG A 84 -8.52 2.44 -9.59
CA ARG A 84 -8.65 1.02 -9.92
C ARG A 84 -8.19 0.76 -11.35
N THR A 85 -7.94 -0.49 -11.67
CA THR A 85 -7.89 -0.95 -13.06
C THR A 85 -9.15 -1.75 -13.38
N ARG A 86 -9.72 -1.55 -14.57
CA ARG A 86 -10.94 -2.26 -15.03
C ARG A 86 -10.75 -3.76 -15.14
N GLU A 87 -9.52 -4.14 -15.46
CA GLU A 87 -9.09 -5.51 -15.67
C GLU A 87 -7.63 -5.67 -15.25
N HIS A 88 -7.11 -6.86 -15.30
CA HIS A 88 -5.71 -7.10 -15.01
C HIS A 88 -4.83 -6.48 -16.09
N VAL A 89 -3.85 -5.67 -15.69
CA VAL A 89 -2.91 -5.01 -16.58
C VAL A 89 -1.48 -5.41 -16.24
N TRP A 90 -0.63 -5.52 -17.28
CA TRP A 90 0.79 -5.85 -17.17
C TRP A 90 1.62 -4.69 -17.71
N PRO A 91 1.85 -3.63 -16.93
CA PRO A 91 2.63 -2.48 -17.39
C PRO A 91 4.11 -2.85 -17.53
N THR A 92 4.79 -2.25 -18.51
CA THR A 92 6.23 -2.48 -18.74
C THR A 92 7.11 -1.80 -17.68
N HIS A 93 6.69 -0.65 -17.15
CA HIS A 93 7.43 0.16 -16.17
C HIS A 93 6.60 0.53 -14.92
N GLY A 94 5.48 -0.18 -14.68
CA GLY A 94 4.56 0.14 -13.60
C GLY A 94 3.58 1.26 -13.95
N ILE A 95 2.74 1.62 -12.99
CA ILE A 95 1.76 2.71 -13.13
C ILE A 95 2.08 3.74 -12.06
N LYS A 96 2.66 4.87 -12.47
CA LYS A 96 2.93 6.00 -11.58
C LYS A 96 1.76 6.96 -11.57
N VAL A 97 1.34 7.36 -10.38
CA VAL A 97 0.23 8.29 -10.18
C VAL A 97 0.69 9.40 -9.26
N VAL A 98 0.63 10.63 -9.73
CA VAL A 98 0.87 11.82 -8.91
C VAL A 98 -0.46 12.51 -8.69
N ILE A 99 -0.85 12.66 -7.43
CA ILE A 99 -2.08 13.33 -7.03
C ILE A 99 -1.77 14.47 -6.09
N SER A 100 -2.61 15.49 -6.12
CA SER A 100 -2.57 16.57 -5.16
C SER A 100 -3.96 16.95 -4.65
N SER A 101 -4.02 17.31 -3.38
CA SER A 101 -5.23 17.83 -2.73
C SER A 101 -4.84 18.75 -1.56
N PRO A 102 -5.68 19.76 -1.23
CA PRO A 102 -5.39 20.67 -0.14
C PRO A 102 -5.61 20.04 1.25
N THR A 103 -6.45 19.01 1.32
CA THR A 103 -6.78 18.29 2.55
C THR A 103 -6.51 16.80 2.33
N ARG A 104 -5.93 16.15 3.34
CA ARG A 104 -5.59 14.73 3.30
C ARG A 104 -5.94 14.12 4.66
N THR A 105 -6.98 13.29 4.68
CA THR A 105 -7.55 12.75 5.92
C THR A 105 -7.39 11.24 6.03
N GLY A 106 -7.23 10.53 4.92
CA GLY A 106 -7.03 9.09 5.00
C GLY A 106 -6.71 8.42 3.67
N GLY A 107 -6.22 7.18 3.79
CA GLY A 107 -5.92 6.30 2.66
C GLY A 107 -6.39 4.88 2.94
N LYS A 108 -7.13 4.31 1.99
CA LYS A 108 -7.47 2.89 1.95
C LYS A 108 -6.74 2.24 0.80
N ILE A 109 -5.84 1.31 1.13
CA ILE A 109 -4.95 0.67 0.17
C ILE A 109 -5.23 -0.83 0.14
N THR A 110 -5.42 -1.37 -1.06
CA THR A 110 -5.67 -2.82 -1.23
C THR A 110 -4.79 -3.38 -2.35
N GLY A 111 -4.03 -4.42 -2.04
CA GLY A 111 -3.11 -5.06 -2.99
C GLY A 111 -1.65 -4.68 -2.79
N ALA A 112 -0.89 -4.47 -3.87
CA ALA A 112 0.53 -4.15 -3.86
C ALA A 112 0.77 -2.69 -4.27
N VAL A 113 0.24 -1.75 -3.48
CA VAL A 113 0.34 -0.31 -3.73
C VAL A 113 1.51 0.28 -2.97
N LYS A 114 2.31 1.10 -3.66
CA LYS A 114 3.27 1.99 -3.02
C LYS A 114 2.64 3.37 -2.90
N LEU A 115 2.53 3.90 -1.68
CA LEU A 115 1.97 5.22 -1.38
C LEU A 115 3.00 6.08 -0.66
N THR A 116 3.32 7.23 -1.23
CA THR A 116 4.15 8.26 -0.59
C THR A 116 3.33 9.51 -0.36
N VAL A 117 3.14 9.92 0.89
CA VAL A 117 2.45 11.15 1.27
C VAL A 117 3.44 12.12 1.86
N LYS A 118 3.66 13.24 1.18
CA LYS A 118 4.65 14.25 1.57
C LYS A 118 4.01 15.45 2.25
N GLN A 119 4.69 16.01 3.25
CA GLN A 119 4.26 17.24 3.93
C GLN A 119 2.83 17.10 4.47
N LEU A 120 2.51 15.96 5.06
CA LEU A 120 1.22 15.72 5.66
C LEU A 120 1.02 16.68 6.84
N SER A 121 -0.15 17.30 6.90
CA SER A 121 -0.51 18.24 7.98
C SER A 121 -2.01 18.16 8.23
N GLY A 122 -2.41 18.38 9.47
CA GLY A 122 -3.81 18.36 9.85
C GLY A 122 -4.06 17.63 11.18
N PRO A 123 -5.33 17.52 11.58
CA PRO A 123 -5.66 16.93 12.87
C PRO A 123 -5.52 15.40 12.87
N THR A 124 -5.87 14.73 11.77
CA THR A 124 -5.91 13.26 11.75
C THR A 124 -5.61 12.74 10.35
N PHE A 125 -4.85 11.64 10.30
CA PHE A 125 -4.71 10.83 9.10
C PHE A 125 -4.98 9.36 9.44
N ALA A 126 -5.91 8.74 8.70
CA ALA A 126 -6.28 7.33 8.88
C ALA A 126 -5.81 6.49 7.69
N LEU A 127 -5.03 5.45 7.96
CA LEU A 127 -4.52 4.51 6.95
C LEU A 127 -5.12 3.12 7.19
N GLU A 128 -5.84 2.60 6.22
CA GLU A 128 -6.25 1.19 6.13
C GLU A 128 -5.46 0.53 5.00
N SER A 129 -4.72 -0.54 5.30
CA SER A 129 -3.93 -1.28 4.32
C SER A 129 -4.24 -2.77 4.36
N LYS A 130 -4.56 -3.35 3.19
CA LYS A 130 -4.80 -4.79 3.03
C LYS A 130 -3.94 -5.36 1.90
N GLY A 131 -3.07 -6.30 2.23
CA GLY A 131 -2.20 -6.97 1.26
C GLY A 131 -0.72 -6.76 1.53
N ALA A 132 0.03 -6.28 0.53
CA ALA A 132 1.48 -6.07 0.58
C ALA A 132 1.84 -4.64 0.17
N ALA A 133 1.22 -3.64 0.81
CA ALA A 133 1.46 -2.24 0.52
C ALA A 133 2.75 -1.71 1.17
N GLU A 134 3.38 -0.75 0.51
CA GLU A 134 4.48 0.05 1.03
C GLU A 134 4.02 1.50 1.19
N VAL A 135 3.95 2.00 2.41
CA VAL A 135 3.46 3.35 2.71
C VAL A 135 4.54 4.18 3.37
N SER A 136 4.82 5.36 2.83
CA SER A 136 5.74 6.34 3.39
C SER A 136 5.00 7.64 3.70
N LEU A 137 5.10 8.11 4.94
CA LEU A 137 4.46 9.32 5.41
C LEU A 137 5.51 10.27 6.00
N ASP A 138 5.46 11.55 5.64
CA ASP A 138 6.23 12.60 6.29
C ASP A 138 5.38 13.83 6.59
N GLY A 139 5.76 14.63 7.58
CA GLY A 139 5.09 15.86 7.97
C GLY A 139 4.81 15.98 9.47
N ASN A 140 3.69 16.62 9.83
CA ASN A 140 3.29 16.84 11.22
C ASN A 140 1.77 16.79 11.37
N ILE A 141 1.26 15.93 12.25
CA ILE A 141 -0.18 15.75 12.52
C ILE A 141 -0.45 15.56 14.01
N ASP A 142 -1.70 15.75 14.42
CA ASP A 142 -2.06 15.46 15.81
C ASP A 142 -2.27 13.96 16.03
N GLN A 143 -2.98 13.27 15.12
CA GLN A 143 -3.33 11.86 15.30
C GLN A 143 -3.07 11.02 14.04
N LEU A 144 -2.35 9.91 14.21
CA LEU A 144 -2.16 8.87 13.21
C LEU A 144 -2.93 7.61 13.60
N LEU A 145 -3.85 7.16 12.75
CA LEU A 145 -4.58 5.91 12.89
C LEU A 145 -4.15 4.95 11.79
N VAL A 146 -3.70 3.75 12.15
CA VAL A 146 -3.19 2.76 11.18
C VAL A 146 -3.81 1.40 11.47
N ASP A 147 -4.41 0.82 10.44
CA ASP A 147 -4.88 -0.57 10.43
C ASP A 147 -4.28 -1.31 9.25
N MET A 148 -3.38 -2.25 9.52
CA MET A 148 -2.68 -3.03 8.50
C MET A 148 -3.02 -4.50 8.61
N THR A 149 -3.45 -5.10 7.50
CA THR A 149 -3.70 -6.54 7.38
C THR A 149 -2.87 -7.11 6.25
N GLY A 150 -2.04 -8.12 6.55
CA GLY A 150 -1.16 -8.78 5.58
C GLY A 150 0.32 -8.55 5.85
N ALA A 151 1.10 -8.23 4.81
CA ALA A 151 2.54 -7.99 4.88
C ALA A 151 2.91 -6.56 4.44
N SER A 152 2.15 -5.58 4.91
CA SER A 152 2.38 -4.16 4.57
C SER A 152 3.52 -3.55 5.36
N GLN A 153 4.17 -2.55 4.79
CA GLN A 153 5.24 -1.77 5.43
C GLN A 153 4.82 -0.31 5.56
N LEU A 154 5.00 0.26 6.76
CA LEU A 154 4.77 1.67 7.04
C LEU A 154 6.06 2.35 7.49
N ALA A 155 6.58 3.28 6.69
CA ALA A 155 7.68 4.15 6.99
C ALA A 155 7.15 5.55 7.35
N ALA A 156 6.91 5.80 8.62
CA ALA A 156 6.41 7.08 9.14
C ALA A 156 7.34 7.71 10.19
N ALA A 157 8.64 7.38 10.16
CA ALA A 157 9.63 8.02 11.01
C ALA A 157 9.80 9.53 10.71
N GLY A 158 9.51 9.96 9.47
CA GLY A 158 9.50 11.37 9.06
C GLY A 158 8.21 12.13 9.43
N LEU A 159 7.19 11.42 9.95
CA LEU A 159 5.92 12.00 10.37
C LEU A 159 5.91 12.18 11.88
N GLN A 160 5.90 13.43 12.35
CA GLN A 160 5.70 13.72 13.77
C GLN A 160 4.22 13.65 14.11
N ALA A 161 3.83 12.70 14.96
CA ALA A 161 2.47 12.57 15.47
C ALA A 161 2.44 12.79 16.99
N LYS A 162 1.43 13.51 17.50
CA LYS A 162 1.21 13.58 18.94
C LYS A 162 0.70 12.24 19.45
N THR A 163 -0.28 11.69 18.77
CA THR A 163 -0.89 10.40 19.12
C THR A 163 -0.82 9.46 17.93
N ALA A 164 -0.42 8.20 18.17
CA ALA A 164 -0.49 7.15 17.17
C ALA A 164 -1.19 5.90 17.71
N GLU A 165 -2.12 5.37 16.92
CA GLU A 165 -2.75 4.08 17.15
C GLU A 165 -2.44 3.16 15.97
N ILE A 166 -1.71 2.08 16.24
CA ILE A 166 -1.22 1.13 15.22
C ILE A 166 -1.82 -0.23 15.50
N SER A 167 -2.60 -0.74 14.56
CA SER A 167 -3.14 -2.11 14.55
C SER A 167 -2.51 -2.87 13.39
N THR A 168 -1.88 -4.02 13.67
CA THR A 168 -1.27 -4.88 12.65
C THR A 168 -1.74 -6.30 12.82
N THR A 169 -2.32 -6.85 11.75
CA THR A 169 -2.71 -8.26 11.67
C THR A 169 -1.92 -8.95 10.54
N GLY A 170 -1.02 -9.86 10.90
CA GLY A 170 -0.15 -10.56 9.95
C GLY A 170 1.33 -10.35 10.22
N ALA A 171 2.11 -9.99 9.19
CA ALA A 171 3.57 -9.82 9.23
C ALA A 171 4.01 -8.42 8.77
N GLY A 172 3.21 -7.39 9.08
CA GLY A 172 3.51 -6.01 8.69
C GLY A 172 4.54 -5.35 9.61
N ASP A 173 5.38 -4.48 9.04
CA ASP A 173 6.37 -3.69 9.76
C ASP A 173 5.98 -2.21 9.75
N SER A 174 6.12 -1.53 10.90
CA SER A 174 5.83 -0.10 11.05
C SER A 174 6.96 0.63 11.74
N GLU A 175 7.31 1.82 11.24
CA GLU A 175 8.20 2.75 11.92
C GLU A 175 7.49 4.10 12.08
N VAL A 176 7.38 4.62 13.32
CA VAL A 176 6.62 5.83 13.66
C VAL A 176 7.34 6.72 14.65
N ALA A 177 7.10 8.04 14.61
CA ALA A 177 7.59 9.00 15.58
C ALA A 177 6.41 9.63 16.36
N VAL A 178 6.41 9.50 17.70
CA VAL A 178 5.26 9.86 18.55
C VAL A 178 5.71 10.59 19.81
N THR A 179 5.01 11.68 20.17
CA THR A 179 5.37 12.50 21.33
C THR A 179 4.57 12.23 22.59
N ASP A 180 3.26 11.99 22.49
CA ASP A 180 2.36 12.01 23.65
C ASP A 180 1.77 10.63 23.98
N THR A 181 1.11 9.98 23.01
CA THR A 181 0.42 8.70 23.23
C THR A 181 0.67 7.72 22.11
N LEU A 182 1.14 6.53 22.46
CA LEU A 182 1.31 5.42 21.53
C LEU A 182 0.48 4.22 21.99
N LYS A 183 -0.42 3.74 21.10
CA LYS A 183 -1.16 2.49 21.26
C LYS A 183 -0.80 1.54 20.14
N VAL A 184 -0.37 0.32 20.48
CA VAL A 184 0.03 -0.69 19.50
C VAL A 184 -0.68 -2.01 19.79
N VAL A 185 -1.35 -2.54 18.78
CA VAL A 185 -1.96 -3.87 18.78
C VAL A 185 -1.35 -4.69 17.65
N ILE A 186 -0.72 -5.83 17.99
CA ILE A 186 -0.15 -6.74 17.01
C ILE A 186 -0.81 -8.11 17.16
N THR A 187 -1.32 -8.63 16.05
CA THR A 187 -1.81 -10.01 15.94
C THR A 187 -1.01 -10.72 14.84
N GLY A 188 -0.10 -11.61 15.21
CA GLY A 188 0.77 -12.32 14.27
C GLY A 188 2.25 -12.10 14.52
N ALA A 189 3.04 -11.84 13.46
CA ALA A 189 4.51 -11.69 13.51
C ALA A 189 4.98 -10.28 13.10
N GLY A 190 4.12 -9.26 13.24
CA GLY A 190 4.44 -7.89 12.89
C GLY A 190 5.47 -7.24 13.81
N LYS A 191 6.12 -6.20 13.32
CA LYS A 191 7.10 -5.42 14.07
C LYS A 191 6.72 -3.94 14.04
N VAL A 192 6.72 -3.30 15.23
CA VAL A 192 6.56 -1.85 15.34
C VAL A 192 7.83 -1.26 15.97
N THR A 193 8.44 -0.31 15.27
CA THR A 193 9.57 0.48 15.78
C THR A 193 9.06 1.91 16.00
N TYR A 194 9.30 2.48 17.16
CA TYR A 194 8.89 3.86 17.42
C TYR A 194 10.04 4.69 17.97
N SER A 195 10.01 5.99 17.66
CA SER A 195 10.90 7.01 18.23
C SER A 195 10.08 8.07 18.97
N GLY A 196 10.76 8.87 19.78
CA GLY A 196 10.14 9.82 20.68
C GLY A 196 9.90 9.23 22.08
N ASN A 197 9.31 10.02 22.96
CA ASN A 197 9.12 9.64 24.36
C ASN A 197 7.65 9.83 24.78
N PRO A 198 6.72 8.98 24.28
CA PRO A 198 5.31 9.12 24.58
C PRO A 198 5.03 8.93 26.07
N ALA A 199 4.31 9.89 26.66
CA ALA A 199 3.93 9.84 28.09
C ALA A 199 3.01 8.65 28.39
N THR A 200 2.22 8.20 27.40
CA THR A 200 1.36 7.03 27.53
C THR A 200 1.71 6.01 26.46
N PHE A 201 2.02 4.78 26.89
CA PHE A 201 2.32 3.68 25.99
C PHE A 201 1.48 2.44 26.34
N ASN A 202 0.54 2.10 25.48
CA ASN A 202 -0.33 0.93 25.58
C ASN A 202 0.03 -0.09 24.50
N LYS A 203 0.29 -1.33 24.89
CA LYS A 203 0.67 -2.39 23.96
C LYS A 203 -0.11 -3.68 24.21
N GLN A 204 -0.50 -4.32 23.12
CA GLN A 204 -1.08 -5.67 23.14
C GLN A 204 -0.45 -6.47 21.99
N ILE A 205 0.13 -7.63 22.29
CA ILE A 205 0.75 -8.50 21.30
C ILE A 205 0.18 -9.90 21.47
N THR A 206 -0.35 -10.42 20.37
CA THR A 206 -0.81 -11.80 20.24
C THR A 206 -0.03 -12.47 19.11
N GLY A 207 0.84 -13.41 19.44
CA GLY A 207 1.72 -14.09 18.49
C GLY A 207 3.21 -13.78 18.70
N ALA A 208 3.99 -13.78 17.61
CA ALA A 208 5.45 -13.59 17.62
C ALA A 208 5.87 -12.15 17.26
N GLY A 209 4.97 -11.18 17.37
CA GLY A 209 5.26 -9.78 17.07
C GLY A 209 6.21 -9.12 18.08
N SER A 210 6.79 -7.99 17.70
CA SER A 210 7.73 -7.23 18.55
C SER A 210 7.52 -5.72 18.44
N ILE A 211 7.81 -5.02 19.54
CA ILE A 211 7.83 -3.56 19.59
C ILE A 211 9.20 -3.12 20.08
N ARG A 212 9.81 -2.17 19.39
CA ARG A 212 11.14 -1.62 19.73
C ARG A 212 11.09 -0.11 19.79
N HIS A 213 11.75 0.43 20.81
CA HIS A 213 12.09 1.86 20.87
C HIS A 213 13.39 2.09 20.11
N LYS A 214 13.46 3.18 19.38
CA LYS A 214 14.65 3.64 18.65
C LYS A 214 15.00 5.03 19.18
N ASP A 215 16.18 5.14 19.78
CA ASP A 215 16.78 6.39 20.27
C ASP A 215 17.19 7.32 19.13
#